data_230e197217e9c100ce9eebb9bee2a61c
#
_entry.id   230e197217e9c100ce9eebb9bee2a61c
#
_cell.length_a   1.000
_cell.length_b   1.000
_cell.length_c   1.000
_cell.angle_alpha   90.00
_cell.angle_beta   90.00
_cell.angle_gamma   90.00
#
_symmetry.space_group_name_H-M   'P 1'
#
loop_
_entity.id
_entity.type
_entity.pdbx_description
1 polymer ?
#
loop_
_entity_poly.entity_id
_entity_poly.type
_entity_poly.pdbx_seq_one_letter_code
_entity_poly.pdbx_strand_id
1 'polypeptide(L)'
;MKALSIKQPWVHAILHEGKDIENRSWQRNFQGWLALHASGQLDHNARFPRGHRLPNLDRLQRSAICGVARVIDIVTTSRSKWFWRPHDGSTNFGWVLEDATALKQPIPCKGALQLWALTPSQLREIQRQVPRLILTE
;
A
#
# COMPACT_ATOMS: atom_id res chain seq x y z
N MET A 1 -2.33 -13.99 -4.78
CA MET A 1 -2.25 -12.66 -4.15
C MET A 1 -1.94 -11.61 -5.20
N LYS A 2 -2.55 -10.47 -5.08
CA LYS A 2 -2.29 -9.33 -5.96
C LYS A 2 -1.35 -8.34 -5.28
N ALA A 3 -0.73 -7.50 -6.07
CA ALA A 3 0.10 -6.40 -5.61
C ALA A 3 -0.43 -5.08 -6.16
N LEU A 4 -0.11 -4.00 -5.46
CA LEU A 4 -0.42 -2.65 -5.85
C LEU A 4 0.85 -1.81 -5.74
N SER A 5 1.19 -1.09 -6.81
CA SER A 5 2.35 -0.18 -6.79
C SER A 5 1.90 1.18 -6.27
N ILE A 6 2.58 1.64 -5.23
CA ILE A 6 2.26 2.86 -4.50
C ILE A 6 3.53 3.70 -4.41
N LYS A 7 3.41 5.00 -4.69
CA LYS A 7 4.54 5.92 -4.53
C LYS A 7 4.91 6.08 -3.05
N GLN A 8 6.21 6.13 -2.77
CA GLN A 8 6.64 6.55 -1.45
C GLN A 8 6.41 8.07 -1.27
N PRO A 9 6.07 8.55 -0.08
CA PRO A 9 6.24 7.88 1.22
C PRO A 9 5.02 7.06 1.68
N TRP A 10 4.08 6.78 0.80
CA TRP A 10 2.79 6.20 1.21
C TRP A 10 2.89 4.75 1.64
N VAL A 11 3.80 3.96 1.06
CA VAL A 11 4.05 2.59 1.55
C VAL A 11 4.64 2.65 2.96
N HIS A 12 5.60 3.54 3.18
CA HIS A 12 6.16 3.79 4.52
C HIS A 12 5.06 4.19 5.51
N ALA A 13 4.16 5.07 5.11
CA ALA A 13 3.07 5.53 5.97
C ALA A 13 2.15 4.36 6.37
N ILE A 14 1.82 3.48 5.43
CA ILE A 14 0.99 2.30 5.71
C ILE A 14 1.71 1.37 6.70
N LEU A 15 2.97 1.09 6.46
CA LEU A 15 3.71 0.09 7.23
C LEU A 15 4.20 0.61 8.59
N HIS A 16 4.47 1.91 8.72
CA HIS A 16 5.18 2.45 9.89
C HIS A 16 4.49 3.63 10.57
N GLU A 17 3.48 4.26 9.95
CA GLU A 17 2.82 5.45 10.51
C GLU A 17 1.33 5.24 10.78
N GLY A 18 0.85 4.03 10.63
CA GLY A 18 -0.56 3.72 10.88
C GLY A 18 -1.53 4.23 9.83
N LYS A 19 -1.04 4.51 8.61
CA LYS A 19 -1.95 4.88 7.51
C LYS A 19 -2.85 3.70 7.20
N ASP A 20 -4.12 3.86 7.48
CA ASP A 20 -5.11 2.78 7.44
C ASP A 20 -6.01 2.81 6.21
N ILE A 21 -5.69 3.67 5.25
CA ILE A 21 -6.48 3.81 4.03
C ILE A 21 -5.56 4.24 2.88
N GLU A 22 -5.72 3.60 1.72
CA GLU A 22 -5.00 3.97 0.50
C GLU A 22 -5.96 4.66 -0.46
N ASN A 23 -5.57 5.82 -0.98
CA ASN A 23 -6.43 6.66 -1.81
C ASN A 23 -6.20 6.36 -3.29
N ARG A 24 -7.27 6.01 -4.00
CA ARG A 24 -7.23 5.72 -5.45
C ARG A 24 -8.34 6.45 -6.17
N SER A 25 -8.08 6.83 -7.42
CA SER A 25 -9.06 7.53 -8.26
C SER A 25 -9.96 6.59 -9.04
N TRP A 26 -9.69 5.28 -9.00
CA TRP A 26 -10.45 4.29 -9.78
C TRP A 26 -11.15 3.30 -8.85
N GLN A 27 -12.33 2.85 -9.31
CA GLN A 27 -13.15 1.91 -8.57
C GLN A 27 -12.71 0.48 -8.84
N ARG A 28 -12.73 -0.35 -7.79
CA ARG A 28 -12.40 -1.77 -7.89
C ARG A 28 -13.08 -2.53 -6.74
N ASN A 29 -13.61 -3.70 -7.05
CA ASN A 29 -14.05 -4.63 -6.00
C ASN A 29 -12.87 -5.53 -5.65
N PHE A 30 -12.33 -5.35 -4.46
CA PHE A 30 -11.21 -6.15 -4.00
C PHE A 30 -11.26 -6.28 -2.49
N GLN A 31 -11.06 -7.48 -1.98
CA GLN A 31 -10.85 -7.75 -0.56
C GLN A 31 -9.78 -8.82 -0.42
N GLY A 32 -9.05 -8.78 0.69
CA GLY A 32 -8.04 -9.76 1.00
C GLY A 32 -6.65 -9.19 1.07
N TRP A 33 -5.66 -10.06 1.11
CA TRP A 33 -4.26 -9.67 1.25
C TRP A 33 -3.73 -9.03 -0.01
N LEU A 34 -3.00 -7.95 0.19
CA LEU A 34 -2.42 -7.13 -0.86
C LEU A 34 -0.93 -6.96 -0.57
N ALA A 35 -0.10 -7.25 -1.56
CA ALA A 35 1.33 -6.92 -1.47
C ALA A 35 1.51 -5.44 -1.80
N LEU A 36 2.25 -4.75 -0.96
CA LEU A 36 2.50 -3.31 -1.08
C LEU A 36 3.86 -3.12 -1.77
N HIS A 37 3.81 -2.72 -3.02
CA HIS A 37 4.99 -2.47 -3.84
C HIS A 37 5.28 -0.97 -3.85
N ALA A 38 6.48 -0.58 -3.41
CA ALA A 38 6.94 0.79 -3.54
C ALA A 38 7.37 1.04 -4.97
N SER A 39 6.70 1.96 -5.66
CA SER A 39 7.03 2.27 -7.06
C SER A 39 8.39 2.95 -7.16
N GLY A 40 8.92 3.05 -8.38
CA GLY A 40 10.17 3.73 -8.63
C GLY A 40 10.08 5.25 -8.51
N GLN A 41 8.86 5.80 -8.45
CA GLN A 41 8.63 7.24 -8.36
C GLN A 41 8.25 7.64 -6.94
N LEU A 42 8.70 8.83 -6.54
CA LEU A 42 8.33 9.43 -5.26
C LEU A 42 7.20 10.44 -5.45
N ASP A 43 6.37 10.59 -4.42
CA ASP A 43 5.42 11.70 -4.35
C ASP A 43 6.08 12.85 -3.61
N HIS A 44 6.66 13.78 -4.36
CA HIS A 44 7.35 14.94 -3.79
C HIS A 44 6.39 15.97 -3.18
N ASN A 45 5.10 15.84 -3.42
CA ASN A 45 4.07 16.71 -2.87
C ASN A 45 3.36 16.10 -1.66
N ALA A 46 3.85 14.97 -1.17
CA ALA A 46 3.23 14.29 -0.06
C ALA A 46 3.24 15.14 1.21
N ARG A 47 2.12 15.14 1.92
CA ARG A 47 1.98 15.77 3.22
C ARG A 47 1.35 14.78 4.19
N PHE A 48 1.95 14.65 5.36
CA PHE A 48 1.43 13.79 6.40
C PHE A 48 0.47 14.57 7.30
N PRO A 49 -0.53 13.91 7.89
CA PRO A 49 -1.40 14.54 8.87
C PRO A 49 -0.62 15.02 10.09
N ARG A 50 -1.23 15.94 10.83
CA ARG A 50 -0.65 16.45 12.08
C ARG A 50 -0.29 15.29 13.01
N GLY A 51 0.87 15.38 13.62
CA GLY A 51 1.38 14.34 14.53
C GLY A 51 2.23 13.28 13.86
N HIS A 52 2.37 13.33 12.54
CA HIS A 52 3.21 12.40 11.78
C HIS A 52 4.31 13.15 11.07
N ARG A 53 5.52 12.63 11.16
CA ARG A 53 6.69 13.24 10.54
C ARG A 53 6.98 12.62 9.19
N LEU A 54 7.05 13.47 8.16
CA LEU A 54 7.44 13.03 6.83
C LEU A 54 8.91 12.59 6.84
N PRO A 55 9.22 11.35 6.42
CA PRO A 55 10.61 10.89 6.37
C PRO A 55 11.38 11.54 5.21
N ASN A 56 12.71 11.36 5.21
CA ASN A 56 13.52 11.71 4.05
C ASN A 56 13.20 10.75 2.90
N LEU A 57 12.55 11.27 1.86
CA LEU A 57 12.06 10.43 0.74
C LEU A 57 13.18 9.68 0.05
N ASP A 58 14.38 10.29 -0.05
CA ASP A 58 15.51 9.67 -0.77
C ASP A 58 16.04 8.41 -0.07
N ARG A 59 15.70 8.22 1.20
CA ARG A 59 16.13 7.05 1.98
C ARG A 59 15.12 5.92 1.98
N LEU A 60 13.95 6.13 1.39
CA LEU A 60 12.91 5.12 1.37
C LEU A 60 13.16 4.11 0.26
N GLN A 61 12.78 2.86 0.53
CA GLN A 61 12.87 1.78 -0.45
C GLN A 61 11.98 2.10 -1.65
N ARG A 62 12.49 1.85 -2.86
CA ARG A 62 11.75 1.96 -4.11
C ARG A 62 11.92 0.68 -4.94
N SER A 63 11.00 0.46 -5.87
CA SER A 63 11.04 -0.66 -6.82
C SER A 63 11.17 -2.00 -6.12
N ALA A 64 10.35 -2.21 -5.08
CA ALA A 64 10.37 -3.43 -4.29
C ALA A 64 9.04 -3.63 -3.57
N ILE A 65 8.70 -4.88 -3.32
CA ILE A 65 7.62 -5.23 -2.41
C ILE A 65 8.15 -5.03 -0.99
N CYS A 66 7.51 -4.16 -0.23
CA CYS A 66 7.98 -3.76 1.10
C CYS A 66 7.15 -4.34 2.24
N GLY A 67 5.97 -4.84 1.96
CA GLY A 67 5.09 -5.36 2.99
C GLY A 67 3.79 -5.86 2.43
N VAL A 68 2.88 -6.20 3.34
CA VAL A 68 1.53 -6.67 3.02
C VAL A 68 0.53 -5.95 3.91
N ALA A 69 -0.70 -5.85 3.44
CA ALA A 69 -1.83 -5.41 4.25
C ALA A 69 -3.10 -6.10 3.75
N ARG A 70 -4.12 -6.16 4.60
CA ARG A 70 -5.39 -6.76 4.21
C ARG A 70 -6.39 -5.66 3.89
N VAL A 71 -6.92 -5.68 2.67
CA VAL A 71 -8.01 -4.78 2.26
C VAL A 71 -9.32 -5.35 2.76
N ILE A 72 -10.01 -4.60 3.59
CA ILE A 72 -11.27 -5.05 4.20
C ILE A 72 -12.49 -4.37 3.62
N ASP A 73 -12.32 -3.22 2.98
CA ASP A 73 -13.43 -2.47 2.39
C ASP A 73 -12.88 -1.42 1.43
N ILE A 74 -13.73 -0.95 0.52
CA ILE A 74 -13.42 0.20 -0.33
C ILE A 74 -14.57 1.19 -0.17
N VAL A 75 -14.24 2.40 0.30
CA VAL A 75 -15.22 3.42 0.68
C VAL A 75 -14.99 4.72 -0.08
N THR A 76 -16.05 5.53 -0.19
CA THR A 76 -15.95 6.85 -0.82
C THR A 76 -15.98 7.99 0.20
N THR A 77 -16.18 7.65 1.48
CA THR A 77 -16.09 8.60 2.60
C THR A 77 -15.42 7.89 3.77
N SER A 78 -14.69 8.63 4.60
CA SER A 78 -14.03 8.08 5.78
C SER A 78 -13.70 9.19 6.77
N ARG A 79 -13.65 8.84 8.06
CA ARG A 79 -13.14 9.72 9.10
C ARG A 79 -11.65 9.58 9.34
N SER A 80 -10.99 8.68 8.63
CA SER A 80 -9.54 8.51 8.75
C SER A 80 -8.84 9.82 8.38
N LYS A 81 -7.85 10.20 9.18
CA LYS A 81 -7.03 11.37 8.89
C LYS A 81 -6.17 11.17 7.63
N TRP A 82 -6.06 9.96 7.15
CA TRP A 82 -5.32 9.61 5.95
C TRP A 82 -6.18 9.58 4.70
N PHE A 83 -7.50 9.73 4.84
CA PHE A 83 -8.41 9.76 3.70
C PHE A 83 -8.33 11.12 3.01
N TRP A 84 -8.05 11.11 1.71
CA TRP A 84 -8.04 12.33 0.92
C TRP A 84 -9.46 12.69 0.44
N ARG A 85 -9.87 13.92 0.76
CA ARG A 85 -11.18 14.44 0.35
C ARG A 85 -11.03 15.35 -0.86
N PRO A 86 -11.56 14.95 -2.04
CA PRO A 86 -11.50 15.80 -3.22
C PRO A 86 -12.31 17.10 -3.01
N HIS A 87 -11.81 18.20 -3.59
CA HIS A 87 -12.50 19.49 -3.58
C HIS A 87 -13.08 19.86 -4.94
N ASP A 88 -12.87 19.03 -5.96
CA ASP A 88 -13.21 19.31 -7.36
C ASP A 88 -14.41 18.51 -7.84
N GLY A 89 -15.14 17.84 -6.96
CA GLY A 89 -16.28 17.00 -7.31
C GLY A 89 -15.91 15.59 -7.78
N SER A 90 -14.62 15.27 -7.87
CA SER A 90 -14.20 13.90 -8.19
C SER A 90 -14.43 12.96 -7.00
N THR A 91 -14.35 11.66 -7.24
CA THR A 91 -14.49 10.64 -6.21
C THR A 91 -13.13 10.05 -5.87
N ASN A 92 -12.82 10.00 -4.58
CA ASN A 92 -11.68 9.23 -4.07
C ASN A 92 -12.18 7.91 -3.51
N PHE A 93 -11.58 6.82 -3.94
CA PHE A 93 -11.87 5.48 -3.43
C PHE A 93 -10.82 5.13 -2.39
N GLY A 94 -11.26 5.06 -1.13
CA GLY A 94 -10.39 4.72 -0.02
C GLY A 94 -10.39 3.22 0.23
N TRP A 95 -9.22 2.59 0.09
CA TRP A 95 -9.04 1.16 0.37
C TRP A 95 -8.70 1.02 1.83
N VAL A 96 -9.63 0.50 2.62
CA VAL A 96 -9.47 0.37 4.07
C VAL A 96 -8.57 -0.82 4.36
N LEU A 97 -7.50 -0.56 5.12
CA LEU A 97 -6.41 -1.52 5.35
C LEU A 97 -6.34 -1.94 6.81
N GLU A 98 -6.07 -3.23 7.04
CA GLU A 98 -5.75 -3.78 8.34
C GLU A 98 -4.52 -4.68 8.24
N ASP A 99 -3.93 -4.99 9.39
CA ASP A 99 -2.85 -5.97 9.53
C ASP A 99 -1.64 -5.65 8.65
N ALA A 100 -1.30 -4.37 8.49
CA ALA A 100 -0.12 -3.98 7.74
C ALA A 100 1.15 -4.54 8.39
N THR A 101 1.95 -5.23 7.59
CA THR A 101 3.16 -5.91 8.06
C THR A 101 4.30 -5.66 7.11
N ALA A 102 5.38 -5.07 7.61
CA ALA A 102 6.58 -4.83 6.81
C ALA A 102 7.35 -6.14 6.63
N LEU A 103 7.89 -6.35 5.43
CA LEU A 103 8.86 -7.40 5.19
C LEU A 103 10.20 -6.97 5.78
N LYS A 104 10.92 -7.90 6.41
CA LYS A 104 12.27 -7.63 6.89
C LYS A 104 13.23 -7.40 5.73
N GLN A 105 13.01 -8.13 4.63
CA GLN A 105 13.80 -8.01 3.41
C GLN A 105 12.86 -7.67 2.27
N PRO A 106 12.87 -6.43 1.77
CA PRO A 106 12.09 -6.08 0.60
C PRO A 106 12.45 -6.97 -0.59
N ILE A 107 11.49 -7.20 -1.46
CA ILE A 107 11.68 -8.03 -2.65
C ILE A 107 11.80 -7.11 -3.86
N PRO A 108 13.01 -6.87 -4.39
CA PRO A 108 13.17 -5.99 -5.54
C PRO A 108 12.44 -6.54 -6.76
N CYS A 109 11.64 -5.69 -7.39
CA CYS A 109 10.97 -6.04 -8.62
C CYS A 109 10.34 -4.81 -9.26
N LYS A 110 10.07 -4.91 -10.55
CA LYS A 110 9.27 -3.91 -11.27
C LYS A 110 7.82 -4.01 -10.84
N GLY A 111 7.16 -2.86 -10.76
CA GLY A 111 5.72 -2.79 -10.57
C GLY A 111 4.97 -2.77 -11.90
N ALA A 112 3.66 -2.73 -11.81
CA ALA A 112 2.76 -2.58 -12.94
C ALA A 112 1.58 -1.70 -12.54
N LEU A 113 0.73 -1.37 -13.51
CA LEU A 113 -0.43 -0.54 -13.26
C LEU A 113 -1.53 -1.35 -12.57
N GLN A 114 -2.29 -0.66 -11.73
CA GLN A 114 -3.45 -1.20 -11.03
C GLN A 114 -3.06 -2.43 -10.18
N LEU A 115 -3.95 -3.41 -10.06
CA LEU A 115 -3.66 -4.67 -9.39
C LEU A 115 -2.95 -5.61 -10.34
N TRP A 116 -1.85 -6.19 -9.90
CA TRP A 116 -1.08 -7.13 -10.72
C TRP A 116 -0.73 -8.38 -9.93
N ALA A 117 -0.57 -9.50 -10.66
CA ALA A 117 -0.34 -10.80 -10.04
C ALA A 117 1.13 -10.96 -9.64
N LEU A 118 1.35 -11.53 -8.46
CA LEU A 118 2.68 -11.92 -8.01
C LEU A 118 3.13 -13.18 -8.74
N THR A 119 4.44 -13.31 -8.93
CA THR A 119 5.02 -14.58 -9.38
C THR A 119 4.97 -15.60 -8.24
N PRO A 120 5.02 -16.91 -8.55
CA PRO A 120 5.12 -17.93 -7.51
C PRO A 120 6.32 -17.74 -6.58
N SER A 121 7.45 -17.27 -7.12
CA SER A 121 8.65 -17.00 -6.32
C SER A 121 8.43 -15.86 -5.33
N GLN A 122 7.82 -14.76 -5.77
CA GLN A 122 7.50 -13.63 -4.90
C GLN A 122 6.53 -14.06 -3.79
N LEU A 123 5.53 -14.85 -4.14
CA LEU A 123 4.54 -15.35 -3.20
C LEU A 123 5.20 -16.23 -2.13
N ARG A 124 6.08 -17.14 -2.53
CA ARG A 124 6.81 -17.99 -1.58
C ARG A 124 7.68 -17.16 -0.64
N GLU A 125 8.35 -16.14 -1.15
CA GLU A 125 9.21 -15.28 -0.32
C GLU A 125 8.38 -14.48 0.69
N ILE A 126 7.22 -13.98 0.29
CA ILE A 126 6.31 -13.29 1.21
C ILE A 126 5.85 -14.25 2.30
N GLN A 127 5.44 -15.47 1.93
CA GLN A 127 5.01 -16.48 2.91
C GLN A 127 6.12 -16.87 3.87
N ARG A 128 7.35 -16.97 3.37
CA ARG A 128 8.50 -17.26 4.22
C ARG A 128 8.72 -16.19 5.27
N GLN A 129 8.56 -14.92 4.90
CA GLN A 129 8.76 -13.79 5.82
C GLN A 129 7.55 -13.54 6.71
N VAL A 130 6.35 -13.86 6.26
CA VAL A 130 5.10 -13.65 7.00
C VAL A 130 4.31 -14.96 7.05
N PRO A 131 4.77 -15.94 7.88
CA PRO A 131 4.17 -17.30 7.87
C PRO A 131 2.70 -17.36 8.27
N ARG A 132 2.21 -16.34 9.01
CA ARG A 132 0.81 -16.29 9.43
C ARG A 132 -0.17 -16.02 8.30
N LEU A 133 0.32 -15.65 7.12
CA LEU A 133 -0.56 -15.44 5.97
C LEU A 133 -1.10 -16.77 5.47
N ILE A 134 -2.41 -16.93 5.52
CA ILE A 134 -3.09 -18.06 4.91
C ILE A 134 -3.54 -17.58 3.54
N LEU A 135 -2.84 -18.03 2.52
CA LEU A 135 -3.12 -17.64 1.14
C LEU A 135 -3.97 -18.73 0.50
N THR A 136 -5.26 -18.48 0.46
CA THR A 136 -6.22 -19.33 -0.25
C THR A 136 -6.40 -18.73 -1.63
N GLU A 137 -5.73 -19.28 -2.58
CA GLU A 137 -5.88 -18.85 -3.98
C GLU A 137 -6.49 -19.93 -4.82
#